data_55a113dda8971584f0d31dfacfa6680e
#
_entry.id   55a113dda8971584f0d31dfacfa6680e
#
_cell.length_a   1.000
_cell.length_b   1.000
_cell.length_c   1.000
_cell.angle_alpha   90.00
_cell.angle_beta   90.00
_cell.angle_gamma   90.00
#
_symmetry.space_group_name_H-M   'P 1'
#
loop_
_entity.id
_entity.type
_entity.pdbx_description
1 polymer ?
#
loop_
_entity_poly.entity_id
_entity_poly.type
_entity_poly.pdbx_seq_one_letter_code
_entity_poly.pdbx_strand_id
1 'polypeptide(L)'
;SLTATGVIQILADYAQGLIEKGKSAAEVAERTDIFKTRVHAIAMVDTLEFLQKGGRISKTAAMIGELARLKPLITLTEEGGVGVIGKAIGKNKAMSFMLKWLEEHPVDDAWPKYSIYTCGTENCEQFEEKLKNHGIETMGRLQIGAAIGTHIGPNAFGIIYVEKA
;
A
#
# COMPACT_ATOMS: atom_id res chain seq x y z
N SER A 1 -12.15 -2.13 -9.87
CA SER A 1 -11.09 -2.81 -9.07
C SER A 1 -11.15 -2.44 -7.59
N LEU A 2 -11.74 -1.29 -7.23
CA LEU A 2 -11.75 -0.77 -5.85
C LEU A 2 -10.34 -0.65 -5.24
N THR A 3 -9.33 -0.38 -6.07
CA THR A 3 -7.93 -0.30 -5.67
C THR A 3 -7.17 0.75 -6.50
N ALA A 4 -5.90 0.96 -6.19
CA ALA A 4 -5.11 2.04 -6.77
C ALA A 4 -3.62 1.67 -6.93
N THR A 5 -2.88 2.50 -7.67
CA THR A 5 -1.43 2.46 -7.84
C THR A 5 -0.92 1.08 -8.28
N GLY A 6 0.19 0.60 -7.79
CA GLY A 6 0.81 -0.68 -8.18
C GLY A 6 -0.02 -1.93 -7.83
N VAL A 7 -1.07 -1.81 -6.98
CA VAL A 7 -2.02 -2.91 -6.79
C VAL A 7 -2.73 -3.22 -8.10
N ILE A 8 -3.13 -2.20 -8.88
CA ILE A 8 -3.75 -2.38 -10.20
C ILE A 8 -2.80 -3.10 -11.15
N GLN A 9 -1.49 -2.80 -11.10
CA GLN A 9 -0.50 -3.47 -11.93
C GLN A 9 -0.43 -4.97 -11.62
N ILE A 10 -0.32 -5.35 -10.34
CA ILE A 10 -0.28 -6.76 -9.94
C ILE A 10 -1.55 -7.50 -10.38
N LEU A 11 -2.72 -6.86 -10.26
CA LEU A 11 -3.98 -7.45 -10.72
C LEU A 11 -4.04 -7.59 -12.24
N ALA A 12 -3.52 -6.61 -12.99
CA ALA A 12 -3.45 -6.66 -14.44
C ALA A 12 -2.52 -7.79 -14.92
N ASP A 13 -1.35 -7.93 -14.31
CA ASP A 13 -0.39 -8.99 -14.61
C ASP A 13 -0.98 -10.37 -14.30
N TYR A 14 -1.72 -10.52 -13.19
CA TYR A 14 -2.44 -11.74 -12.85
C TYR A 14 -3.52 -12.08 -13.90
N ALA A 15 -4.35 -11.09 -14.25
CA ALA A 15 -5.41 -11.26 -15.26
C ALA A 15 -4.82 -11.64 -16.63
N GLN A 16 -3.73 -10.98 -17.04
CA GLN A 16 -3.01 -11.29 -18.27
C GLN A 16 -2.53 -12.75 -18.29
N GLY A 17 -1.92 -13.22 -17.19
CA GLY A 17 -1.49 -14.61 -17.09
C GLY A 17 -2.64 -15.63 -17.15
N LEU A 18 -3.84 -15.27 -16.72
CA LEU A 18 -5.03 -16.11 -16.90
C LEU A 18 -5.50 -16.14 -18.37
N ILE A 19 -5.47 -15.00 -19.06
CA ILE A 19 -5.81 -14.88 -20.48
C ILE A 19 -4.86 -15.74 -21.33
N GLU A 20 -3.56 -15.68 -21.07
CA GLU A 20 -2.54 -16.47 -21.75
C GLU A 20 -2.73 -17.98 -21.54
N LYS A 21 -3.34 -18.38 -20.42
CA LYS A 21 -3.74 -19.78 -20.14
C LYS A 21 -5.09 -20.15 -20.76
N GLY A 22 -5.66 -19.31 -21.62
CA GLY A 22 -6.91 -19.56 -22.33
C GLY A 22 -8.17 -19.48 -21.48
N LYS A 23 -8.13 -18.76 -20.33
CA LYS A 23 -9.30 -18.58 -19.48
C LYS A 23 -10.31 -17.63 -20.13
N SER A 24 -11.61 -17.90 -19.94
CA SER A 24 -12.69 -17.04 -20.40
C SER A 24 -12.72 -15.72 -19.61
N ALA A 25 -13.32 -14.68 -20.18
CA ALA A 25 -13.47 -13.38 -19.52
C ALA A 25 -14.17 -13.50 -18.16
N ALA A 26 -15.17 -14.36 -18.03
CA ALA A 26 -15.86 -14.62 -16.77
C ALA A 26 -14.93 -15.23 -15.71
N GLU A 27 -14.14 -16.26 -16.08
CA GLU A 27 -13.15 -16.87 -15.18
C GLU A 27 -12.05 -15.89 -14.77
N VAL A 28 -11.60 -15.03 -15.71
CA VAL A 28 -10.59 -14.00 -15.42
C VAL A 28 -11.14 -13.01 -14.41
N ALA A 29 -12.37 -12.51 -14.58
CA ALA A 29 -13.00 -11.58 -13.68
C ALA A 29 -13.15 -12.17 -12.27
N GLU A 30 -13.74 -13.37 -12.16
CA GLU A 30 -13.96 -14.06 -10.89
C GLU A 30 -12.64 -14.30 -10.13
N ARG A 31 -11.65 -14.87 -10.81
CA ARG A 31 -10.34 -15.18 -10.20
C ARG A 31 -9.58 -13.94 -9.78
N THR A 32 -9.67 -12.86 -10.56
CA THR A 32 -9.02 -11.59 -10.23
C THR A 32 -9.69 -10.92 -9.02
N ASP A 33 -11.01 -11.03 -8.88
CA ASP A 33 -11.73 -10.53 -7.70
C ASP A 33 -11.38 -11.32 -6.43
N ILE A 34 -11.17 -12.61 -6.52
CA ILE A 34 -10.67 -13.44 -5.42
C ILE A 34 -9.21 -13.06 -5.10
N PHE A 35 -8.35 -12.97 -6.11
CA PHE A 35 -6.93 -12.67 -5.92
C PHE A 35 -6.70 -11.27 -5.32
N LYS A 36 -7.57 -10.32 -5.66
CA LYS A 36 -7.52 -8.94 -5.16
C LYS A 36 -7.50 -8.87 -3.63
N THR A 37 -8.18 -9.77 -2.92
CA THR A 37 -8.24 -9.77 -1.45
C THR A 37 -6.90 -10.02 -0.77
N ARG A 38 -5.94 -10.57 -1.52
CA ARG A 38 -4.56 -10.83 -1.07
C ARG A 38 -3.56 -9.73 -1.42
N VAL A 39 -3.95 -8.78 -2.27
CA VAL A 39 -3.03 -7.73 -2.73
C VAL A 39 -3.20 -6.49 -1.87
N HIS A 40 -2.20 -6.17 -1.09
CA HIS A 40 -2.23 -5.09 -0.11
C HIS A 40 -1.29 -3.95 -0.48
N ALA A 41 -1.69 -2.74 -0.08
CA ALA A 41 -0.84 -1.57 -0.06
C ALA A 41 -0.88 -0.98 1.35
N ILE A 42 0.25 -0.92 2.02
CA ILE A 42 0.37 -0.23 3.31
C ILE A 42 1.35 0.93 3.18
N ALA A 43 1.01 2.06 3.78
CA ALA A 43 1.86 3.24 3.70
C ALA A 43 1.80 4.09 4.97
N MET A 44 2.91 4.73 5.29
CA MET A 44 2.97 5.87 6.22
C MET A 44 2.64 7.14 5.43
N VAL A 45 1.80 8.00 6.01
CA VAL A 45 1.56 9.37 5.51
C VAL A 45 1.96 10.39 6.57
N ASP A 46 2.31 11.60 6.14
CA ASP A 46 2.71 12.65 7.08
C ASP A 46 1.53 13.14 7.93
N THR A 47 0.34 13.20 7.34
CA THR A 47 -0.91 13.65 7.97
C THR A 47 -2.11 13.05 7.25
N LEU A 48 -3.25 12.94 7.92
CA LEU A 48 -4.53 12.54 7.30
C LEU A 48 -5.28 13.73 6.65
N GLU A 49 -4.76 14.95 6.76
CA GLU A 49 -5.41 16.17 6.29
C GLU A 49 -5.73 16.12 4.78
N PHE A 50 -4.78 15.65 3.97
CA PHE A 50 -4.97 15.54 2.51
C PHE A 50 -6.05 14.52 2.16
N LEU A 51 -6.08 13.37 2.84
CA LEU A 51 -7.12 12.35 2.68
C LEU A 51 -8.49 12.88 3.09
N GLN A 52 -8.57 13.65 4.17
CA GLN A 52 -9.79 14.27 4.65
C GLN A 52 -10.31 15.33 3.68
N LYS A 53 -9.45 16.27 3.26
CA LYS A 53 -9.79 17.31 2.28
C LYS A 53 -10.21 16.71 0.94
N GLY A 54 -9.58 15.61 0.55
CA GLY A 54 -9.90 14.87 -0.65
C GLY A 54 -11.15 13.99 -0.55
N GLY A 55 -11.77 13.87 0.62
CA GLY A 55 -12.95 13.03 0.85
C GLY A 55 -12.68 11.52 0.82
N ARG A 56 -11.42 11.08 1.00
CA ARG A 56 -11.02 9.66 1.01
C ARG A 56 -11.01 9.05 2.41
N ILE A 57 -11.18 9.87 3.43
CA ILE A 57 -11.36 9.45 4.82
C ILE A 57 -12.40 10.34 5.50
N SER A 58 -13.15 9.78 6.45
CA SER A 58 -14.16 10.56 7.18
C SER A 58 -13.48 11.54 8.16
N LYS A 59 -14.19 12.63 8.51
CA LYS A 59 -13.72 13.60 9.52
C LYS A 59 -13.42 12.93 10.85
N THR A 60 -14.25 11.98 11.26
CA THR A 60 -14.09 11.25 12.53
C THR A 60 -12.81 10.39 12.55
N ALA A 61 -12.47 9.75 11.44
CA ALA A 61 -11.23 8.99 11.32
C ALA A 61 -9.99 9.90 11.23
N ALA A 62 -10.13 11.10 10.66
CA ALA A 62 -9.03 12.08 10.57
C ALA A 62 -8.74 12.80 11.91
N MET A 63 -9.70 12.87 12.83
CA MET A 63 -9.51 13.46 14.19
C MET A 63 -8.53 12.69 15.09
N ILE A 64 -7.93 11.60 14.58
CA ILE A 64 -6.92 10.82 15.32
C ILE A 64 -5.58 11.55 15.34
N GLY A 65 -5.55 12.76 15.85
CA GLY A 65 -4.36 13.42 16.38
C GLY A 65 -3.65 14.43 15.48
N GLU A 66 -3.83 15.68 15.76
CA GLU A 66 -3.03 16.83 15.29
C GLU A 66 -1.62 16.92 15.93
N LEU A 67 -1.10 15.85 16.51
CA LEU A 67 0.26 15.87 17.05
C LEU A 67 1.26 15.80 15.88
N ALA A 68 2.02 16.86 15.68
CA ALA A 68 2.97 17.04 14.57
C ALA A 68 4.00 15.90 14.36
N ARG A 69 4.16 15.02 15.35
CA ARG A 69 5.04 13.84 15.28
C ARG A 69 4.31 12.54 15.03
N LEU A 70 2.97 12.56 15.03
CA LEU A 70 2.19 11.36 14.80
C LEU A 70 2.14 11.05 13.31
N LYS A 71 2.59 9.85 12.93
CA LYS A 71 2.60 9.35 11.56
C LYS A 71 1.53 8.28 11.40
N PRO A 72 0.43 8.58 10.70
CA PRO A 72 -0.60 7.59 10.41
C PRO A 72 -0.09 6.52 9.45
N LEU A 73 -0.56 5.29 9.66
CA LEU A 73 -0.36 4.17 8.76
C LEU A 73 -1.71 3.80 8.16
N ILE A 74 -1.73 3.69 6.84
CA ILE A 74 -2.94 3.50 6.06
C ILE A 74 -2.86 2.27 5.16
N THR A 75 -4.01 1.74 4.79
CA THR A 75 -4.19 0.69 3.79
C THR A 75 -5.38 1.01 2.89
N LEU A 76 -5.51 0.30 1.79
CA LEU A 76 -6.74 0.27 1.00
C LEU A 76 -7.70 -0.75 1.61
N THR A 77 -8.97 -0.38 1.77
CA THR A 77 -10.02 -1.30 2.24
C THR A 77 -10.63 -2.08 1.08
N GLU A 78 -11.32 -3.17 1.38
CA GLU A 78 -12.00 -4.00 0.37
C GLU A 78 -13.07 -3.22 -0.40
N GLU A 79 -13.69 -2.22 0.24
CA GLU A 79 -14.69 -1.34 -0.36
C GLU A 79 -14.06 -0.22 -1.24
N GLY A 80 -12.73 -0.19 -1.35
CA GLY A 80 -11.99 0.80 -2.14
C GLY A 80 -11.78 2.14 -1.44
N GLY A 81 -11.98 2.18 -0.14
CA GLY A 81 -11.66 3.32 0.72
C GLY A 81 -10.24 3.29 1.25
N VAL A 82 -9.93 4.25 2.12
CA VAL A 82 -8.68 4.27 2.89
C VAL A 82 -8.98 4.00 4.36
N GLY A 83 -8.34 2.97 4.90
CA GLY A 83 -8.39 2.61 6.31
C GLY A 83 -7.13 3.06 7.06
N VAL A 84 -7.26 3.47 8.31
CA VAL A 84 -6.13 3.72 9.21
C VAL A 84 -5.89 2.44 10.01
N ILE A 85 -4.72 1.82 9.80
CA ILE A 85 -4.32 0.56 10.47
C ILE A 85 -3.48 0.80 11.72
N GLY A 86 -3.00 2.02 11.90
CA GLY A 86 -2.21 2.36 13.07
C GLY A 86 -1.66 3.78 13.02
N LYS A 87 -0.89 4.10 14.05
CA LYS A 87 -0.18 5.36 14.18
C LYS A 87 1.12 5.16 14.94
N ALA A 88 2.15 5.91 14.57
CA ALA A 88 3.46 5.83 15.21
C ALA A 88 4.01 7.24 15.49
N ILE A 89 4.88 7.37 16.48
CA ILE A 89 5.57 8.64 16.77
C ILE A 89 6.89 8.64 15.99
N GLY A 90 6.90 9.38 14.88
CA GLY A 90 8.06 9.51 14.00
C GLY A 90 8.23 8.37 12.99
N LYS A 91 9.01 8.64 11.96
CA LYS A 91 9.19 7.76 10.79
C LYS A 91 9.78 6.38 11.13
N ASN A 92 10.77 6.34 12.03
CA ASN A 92 11.40 5.06 12.39
C ASN A 92 10.42 4.10 13.06
N LYS A 93 9.55 4.59 13.95
CA LYS A 93 8.51 3.76 14.57
C LYS A 93 7.42 3.37 13.57
N ALA A 94 7.13 4.22 12.59
CA ALA A 94 6.22 3.89 11.50
C ALA A 94 6.78 2.75 10.63
N MET A 95 8.07 2.80 10.28
CA MET A 95 8.74 1.71 9.57
C MET A 95 8.71 0.40 10.37
N SER A 96 9.01 0.46 11.68
CA SER A 96 8.94 -0.72 12.55
C SER A 96 7.52 -1.30 12.66
N PHE A 97 6.49 -0.44 12.67
CA PHE A 97 5.10 -0.87 12.63
C PHE A 97 4.79 -1.63 11.32
N MET A 98 5.21 -1.08 10.16
CA MET A 98 4.98 -1.74 8.87
C MET A 98 5.72 -3.09 8.78
N LEU A 99 6.93 -3.21 9.33
CA LEU A 99 7.64 -4.48 9.38
C LEU A 99 6.89 -5.51 10.24
N LYS A 100 6.41 -5.11 11.41
CA LYS A 100 5.58 -5.98 12.27
C LYS A 100 4.28 -6.39 11.56
N TRP A 101 3.65 -5.47 10.84
CA TRP A 101 2.48 -5.77 10.03
C TRP A 101 2.78 -6.87 8.99
N LEU A 102 3.93 -6.81 8.32
CA LEU A 102 4.35 -7.82 7.35
C LEU A 102 4.72 -9.18 7.98
N GLU A 103 5.07 -9.21 9.26
CA GLU A 103 5.22 -10.47 10.02
C GLU A 103 3.85 -11.12 10.31
N GLU A 104 2.83 -10.31 10.60
CA GLU A 104 1.46 -10.75 10.87
C GLU A 104 0.69 -11.06 9.56
N HIS A 105 1.10 -10.44 8.44
CA HIS A 105 0.55 -10.59 7.08
C HIS A 105 1.66 -11.00 6.11
N PRO A 106 2.09 -12.27 6.12
CA PRO A 106 3.30 -12.72 5.45
C PRO A 106 3.27 -12.48 3.93
N VAL A 107 4.37 -11.96 3.42
CA VAL A 107 4.54 -11.70 1.99
C VAL A 107 4.69 -13.00 1.21
N ASP A 108 3.95 -13.14 0.11
CA ASP A 108 4.09 -14.23 -0.85
C ASP A 108 5.22 -13.91 -1.84
N ASP A 109 6.34 -14.65 -1.72
CA ASP A 109 7.54 -14.42 -2.54
C ASP A 109 7.36 -14.80 -4.01
N ALA A 110 6.31 -15.55 -4.34
CA ALA A 110 5.98 -15.87 -5.74
C ALA A 110 5.49 -14.64 -6.54
N TRP A 111 5.17 -13.54 -5.87
CA TRP A 111 4.62 -12.34 -6.49
C TRP A 111 5.55 -11.13 -6.36
N PRO A 112 5.49 -10.19 -7.33
CA PRO A 112 6.23 -8.94 -7.24
C PRO A 112 5.80 -8.11 -6.03
N LYS A 113 6.75 -7.42 -5.44
CA LYS A 113 6.54 -6.43 -4.38
C LYS A 113 7.22 -5.15 -4.77
N TYR A 114 6.54 -4.04 -4.52
CA TYR A 114 7.03 -2.71 -4.89
C TYR A 114 7.02 -1.79 -3.70
N SER A 115 8.12 -1.09 -3.48
CA SER A 115 8.09 0.09 -2.60
C SER A 115 7.40 1.25 -3.31
N ILE A 116 6.69 2.08 -2.55
CA ILE A 116 5.94 3.22 -3.07
C ILE A 116 6.31 4.50 -2.32
N TYR A 117 6.26 5.64 -3.02
CA TYR A 117 6.58 6.93 -2.41
C TYR A 117 5.90 8.11 -3.09
N THR A 118 5.85 9.26 -2.37
CA THR A 118 5.53 10.58 -2.91
C THR A 118 6.65 11.57 -2.57
N CYS A 119 6.97 12.50 -3.48
CA CYS A 119 7.83 13.66 -3.23
C CYS A 119 9.14 13.34 -2.50
N GLY A 120 10.07 12.69 -3.18
CA GLY A 120 11.39 12.33 -2.64
C GLY A 120 11.50 10.88 -2.19
N THR A 121 12.66 10.30 -2.37
CA THR A 121 12.92 8.87 -2.23
C THR A 121 13.54 8.49 -0.88
N GLU A 122 14.12 9.44 -0.15
CA GLU A 122 14.94 9.18 1.04
C GLU A 122 14.26 8.27 2.09
N ASN A 123 12.99 8.52 2.41
CA ASN A 123 12.25 7.72 3.38
C ASN A 123 11.95 6.31 2.83
N CYS A 124 11.68 6.23 1.53
CA CYS A 124 11.45 4.98 0.84
C CYS A 124 12.71 4.13 0.83
N GLU A 125 13.87 4.72 0.54
CA GLU A 125 15.18 4.06 0.54
C GLU A 125 15.54 3.50 1.91
N GLN A 126 15.34 4.29 2.97
CA GLN A 126 15.54 3.84 4.35
C GLN A 126 14.60 2.68 4.70
N PHE A 127 13.36 2.70 4.20
CA PHE A 127 12.42 1.62 4.43
C PHE A 127 12.79 0.35 3.64
N GLU A 128 13.24 0.49 2.39
CA GLU A 128 13.74 -0.63 1.58
C GLU A 128 14.94 -1.34 2.23
N GLU A 129 15.86 -0.58 2.82
CA GLU A 129 16.98 -1.16 3.57
C GLU A 129 16.47 -1.99 4.75
N LYS A 130 15.48 -1.50 5.48
CA LYS A 130 14.86 -2.25 6.58
C LYS A 130 14.11 -3.49 6.10
N LEU A 131 13.37 -3.40 5.00
CA LEU A 131 12.70 -4.55 4.36
C LEU A 131 13.73 -5.62 3.98
N LYS A 132 14.83 -5.23 3.34
CA LYS A 132 15.91 -6.14 2.95
C LYS A 132 16.52 -6.84 4.17
N ASN A 133 16.74 -6.13 5.28
CA ASN A 133 17.25 -6.70 6.53
C ASN A 133 16.25 -7.69 7.18
N HIS A 134 14.97 -7.64 6.78
CA HIS A 134 13.91 -8.60 7.17
C HIS A 134 13.65 -9.67 6.10
N GLY A 135 14.54 -9.79 5.09
CA GLY A 135 14.41 -10.79 4.03
C GLY A 135 13.38 -10.46 2.97
N ILE A 136 12.89 -9.22 2.89
CA ILE A 136 11.90 -8.78 1.90
C ILE A 136 12.59 -7.90 0.87
N GLU A 137 12.79 -8.43 -0.33
CA GLU A 137 13.36 -7.68 -1.45
C GLU A 137 12.25 -7.17 -2.38
N THR A 138 12.21 -5.85 -2.61
CA THR A 138 11.29 -5.24 -3.57
C THR A 138 11.87 -5.32 -4.98
N MET A 139 11.02 -5.55 -5.99
CA MET A 139 11.44 -5.60 -7.39
C MET A 139 11.71 -4.20 -7.99
N GLY A 140 11.25 -3.17 -7.31
CA GLY A 140 11.43 -1.80 -7.75
C GLY A 140 10.64 -0.81 -6.92
N ARG A 141 10.79 0.45 -7.27
CA ARG A 141 10.21 1.60 -6.60
C ARG A 141 9.22 2.30 -7.51
N LEU A 142 7.99 2.48 -7.06
CA LEU A 142 6.94 3.16 -7.82
C LEU A 142 6.63 4.52 -7.20
N GLN A 143 6.80 5.57 -8.00
CA GLN A 143 6.32 6.89 -7.63
C GLN A 143 4.80 6.93 -7.74
N ILE A 144 4.13 7.35 -6.68
CA ILE A 144 2.69 7.56 -6.68
C ILE A 144 2.40 8.82 -7.50
N GLY A 145 1.60 8.66 -8.55
CA GLY A 145 1.22 9.74 -9.46
C GLY A 145 0.38 10.83 -8.80
N ALA A 146 0.29 12.00 -9.44
CA ALA A 146 -0.35 13.20 -8.91
C ALA A 146 -1.82 12.97 -8.48
N ALA A 147 -2.58 12.17 -9.23
CA ALA A 147 -3.99 11.89 -8.93
C ALA A 147 -4.21 11.29 -7.54
N ILE A 148 -3.32 10.40 -7.09
CA ILE A 148 -3.38 9.81 -5.75
C ILE A 148 -2.54 10.65 -4.78
N GLY A 149 -1.41 11.18 -5.24
CA GLY A 149 -0.50 11.99 -4.43
C GLY A 149 -1.16 13.21 -3.80
N THR A 150 -2.10 13.87 -4.50
CA THR A 150 -2.89 14.98 -3.96
C THR A 150 -3.75 14.60 -2.76
N HIS A 151 -4.12 13.33 -2.64
CA HIS A 151 -4.93 12.83 -1.52
C HIS A 151 -4.09 12.31 -0.35
N ILE A 152 -2.91 11.73 -0.61
CA ILE A 152 -2.07 11.19 0.47
C ILE A 152 -0.98 12.16 0.94
N GLY A 153 -0.73 13.21 0.17
CA GLY A 153 0.24 14.25 0.50
C GLY A 153 1.69 13.87 0.23
N PRO A 154 2.62 14.78 0.57
CA PRO A 154 4.05 14.55 0.40
C PRO A 154 4.62 13.59 1.44
N ASN A 155 5.84 13.08 1.17
CA ASN A 155 6.64 12.23 2.06
C ASN A 155 5.98 10.90 2.47
N ALA A 156 4.91 10.48 1.79
CA ALA A 156 4.36 9.16 1.97
C ALA A 156 5.33 8.10 1.42
N PHE A 157 5.43 6.98 2.10
CA PHE A 157 6.15 5.79 1.63
C PHE A 157 5.52 4.52 2.19
N GLY A 158 5.74 3.41 1.50
CA GLY A 158 5.15 2.14 1.88
C GLY A 158 5.54 0.99 0.97
N ILE A 159 4.76 -0.07 1.00
CA ILE A 159 4.97 -1.27 0.19
C ILE A 159 3.62 -1.77 -0.35
N ILE A 160 3.69 -2.31 -1.57
CA ILE A 160 2.63 -3.11 -2.19
C ILE A 160 3.15 -4.55 -2.27
N TYR A 161 2.33 -5.49 -1.85
CA TYR A 161 2.68 -6.91 -1.81
C TYR A 161 1.45 -7.79 -1.95
N VAL A 162 1.68 -9.07 -2.20
CA VAL A 162 0.64 -10.12 -2.12
C VAL A 162 0.87 -10.88 -0.83
N GLU A 163 -0.19 -11.07 -0.04
CA GLU A 163 -0.16 -11.87 1.19
C GLU A 163 -0.23 -13.37 0.85
N LYS A 164 0.48 -14.19 1.62
CA LYS A 164 0.37 -15.65 1.52
C LYS A 164 -1.07 -16.12 1.76
N ALA A 165 -1.47 -17.14 1.04
CA ALA A 165 -2.80 -17.76 1.21
C ALA A 165 -2.87 -18.54 2.52
#